data_9b50bb49fabe5ec372875ff16c49fd43
#
_entry.id   9b50bb49fabe5ec372875ff16c49fd43
#
_cell.length_a   1.000
_cell.length_b   1.000
_cell.length_c   1.000
_cell.angle_alpha   90.00
_cell.angle_beta   90.00
_cell.angle_gamma   90.00
#
_symmetry.space_group_name_H-M   'P 1'
#
loop_
_entity.id
_entity.type
_entity.pdbx_description
1 polymer ?
#
loop_
_entity_poly.entity_id
_entity_poly.type
_entity_poly.pdbx_seq_one_letter_code
_entity_poly.pdbx_strand_id
1 'polypeptide(L)'
;MIDETLLEAEEKMDKAVAVAKEDFAAIRTGRVSPSMFNKIIVDYYGSPTPVQQLASFHVPEARMVIIQPYDKGAMSAIEKAIRDSDLGVNPGNDGAVIRVVFPELSEERRREYIKVARSKAESSKVSVRNIRRHAKETLDKLVKDGEAGEDEVRRAEKELDDLTQKHVAKIDELLKHKEAELLEV
;
A
#
# COMPACT_ATOMS: atom_id res chain seq x y z
N MET A 1 -3.89 24.14 -20.26
CA MET A 1 -2.81 24.20 -19.25
C MET A 1 -3.33 24.08 -17.82
N ILE A 2 -4.35 24.81 -17.43
CA ILE A 2 -4.97 24.64 -16.11
C ILE A 2 -5.59 23.26 -15.95
N ASP A 3 -6.39 22.84 -16.92
CA ASP A 3 -7.07 21.54 -16.87
C ASP A 3 -6.06 20.37 -16.86
N GLU A 4 -4.97 20.50 -17.60
CA GLU A 4 -3.90 19.50 -17.60
C GLU A 4 -3.19 19.42 -16.26
N THR A 5 -2.96 20.57 -15.60
CA THR A 5 -2.35 20.61 -14.28
C THR A 5 -3.23 19.94 -13.23
N LEU A 6 -4.54 20.20 -13.27
CA LEU A 6 -5.49 19.56 -12.35
C LEU A 6 -5.60 18.06 -12.60
N LEU A 7 -5.66 17.65 -13.87
CA LEU A 7 -5.72 16.23 -14.23
C LEU A 7 -4.47 15.48 -13.78
N GLU A 8 -3.32 16.06 -14.01
CA GLU A 8 -2.05 15.47 -13.59
C GLU A 8 -1.97 15.33 -12.06
N ALA A 9 -2.43 16.36 -11.34
CA ALA A 9 -2.48 16.31 -9.88
C ALA A 9 -3.42 15.20 -9.40
N GLU A 10 -4.60 15.08 -10.00
CA GLU A 10 -5.55 14.01 -9.65
C GLU A 10 -4.98 12.63 -9.90
N GLU A 11 -4.33 12.40 -11.04
CA GLU A 11 -3.69 11.13 -11.36
C GLU A 11 -2.59 10.77 -10.35
N LYS A 12 -1.77 11.74 -9.96
CA LYS A 12 -0.73 11.54 -8.96
C LYS A 12 -1.30 11.25 -7.58
N MET A 13 -2.38 11.96 -7.20
CA MET A 13 -3.07 11.72 -5.94
C MET A 13 -3.72 10.34 -5.90
N ASP A 14 -4.33 9.92 -7.02
CA ASP A 14 -4.90 8.58 -7.15
C ASP A 14 -3.83 7.50 -6.98
N LYS A 15 -2.65 7.69 -7.55
CA LYS A 15 -1.50 6.78 -7.36
C LYS A 15 -1.04 6.73 -5.91
N ALA A 16 -0.99 7.88 -5.24
CA ALA A 16 -0.62 7.95 -3.83
C ALA A 16 -1.61 7.16 -2.95
N VAL A 17 -2.91 7.28 -3.23
CA VAL A 17 -3.94 6.50 -2.53
C VAL A 17 -3.81 5.01 -2.84
N ALA A 18 -3.54 4.64 -4.09
CA ALA A 18 -3.34 3.25 -4.48
C ALA A 18 -2.15 2.61 -3.76
N VAL A 19 -1.03 3.34 -3.65
CA VAL A 19 0.15 2.89 -2.89
C VAL A 19 -0.19 2.73 -1.42
N ALA A 20 -0.92 3.67 -0.83
CA ALA A 20 -1.37 3.59 0.56
C ALA A 20 -2.24 2.34 0.78
N LYS A 21 -3.14 2.06 -0.15
CA LYS A 21 -4.01 0.87 -0.08
C LYS A 21 -3.19 -0.41 -0.09
N GLU A 22 -2.18 -0.52 -0.95
CA GLU A 22 -1.27 -1.66 -0.97
C GLU A 22 -0.48 -1.77 0.33
N ASP A 23 0.02 -0.64 0.85
CA ASP A 23 0.77 -0.61 2.10
C ASP A 23 -0.08 -1.10 3.27
N PHE A 24 -1.33 -0.66 3.36
CA PHE A 24 -2.26 -1.12 4.39
C PHE A 24 -2.59 -2.60 4.24
N ALA A 25 -2.81 -3.06 3.01
CA ALA A 25 -3.13 -4.46 2.74
C ALA A 25 -2.01 -5.40 3.18
N ALA A 26 -0.76 -4.95 3.14
CA ALA A 26 0.40 -5.73 3.54
C ALA A 26 0.58 -5.81 5.07
N ILE A 27 -0.12 -4.98 5.85
CA ILE A 27 -0.04 -5.02 7.31
C ILE A 27 -0.79 -6.26 7.82
N ARG A 28 -0.12 -7.05 8.64
CA ARG A 28 -0.69 -8.24 9.24
C ARG A 28 -1.84 -7.90 10.20
N THR A 29 -2.93 -8.64 10.08
CA THR A 29 -4.07 -8.60 11.00
C THR A 29 -4.26 -9.95 11.67
N GLY A 30 -5.28 -10.09 12.51
CA GLY A 30 -5.60 -11.37 13.15
C GLY A 30 -6.00 -12.46 12.16
N ARG A 31 -6.62 -12.08 11.04
CA ARG A 31 -6.93 -12.96 9.92
C ARG A 31 -5.90 -12.77 8.82
N VAL A 32 -5.36 -13.87 8.31
CA VAL A 32 -4.40 -13.80 7.22
C VAL A 32 -5.12 -13.65 5.88
N SER A 33 -4.47 -12.97 4.95
CA SER A 33 -4.93 -12.88 3.57
C SER A 33 -3.72 -12.92 2.64
N PRO A 34 -3.90 -13.33 1.38
CA PRO A 34 -2.81 -13.30 0.40
C PRO A 34 -2.18 -11.91 0.22
N SER A 35 -2.93 -10.85 0.44
CA SER A 35 -2.42 -9.47 0.29
C SER A 35 -1.31 -9.12 1.27
N MET A 36 -1.16 -9.85 2.37
CA MET A 36 -0.05 -9.67 3.31
C MET A 36 1.30 -10.01 2.70
N PHE A 37 1.31 -10.76 1.61
CA PHE A 37 2.51 -11.16 0.89
C PHE A 37 2.86 -10.23 -0.28
N ASN A 38 2.09 -9.18 -0.52
CA ASN A 38 2.23 -8.29 -1.68
C ASN A 38 3.62 -7.66 -1.83
N LYS A 39 4.29 -7.40 -0.74
CA LYS A 39 5.59 -6.72 -0.73
C LYS A 39 6.78 -7.66 -0.67
N ILE A 40 6.54 -8.95 -0.64
CA ILE A 40 7.62 -9.95 -0.57
C ILE A 40 8.19 -10.14 -1.97
N ILE A 41 9.48 -9.88 -2.09
CA ILE A 41 10.23 -10.03 -3.34
C ILE A 41 11.12 -11.27 -3.20
N VAL A 42 11.05 -12.14 -4.20
CA VAL A 42 11.80 -13.38 -4.25
C VAL A 42 12.93 -13.24 -5.26
N ASP A 43 14.11 -13.76 -4.93
CA ASP A 43 15.20 -13.89 -5.91
C ASP A 43 14.91 -15.13 -6.78
N TYR A 44 14.28 -14.88 -7.92
CA TYR A 44 13.94 -15.93 -8.89
C TYR A 44 14.98 -15.98 -9.98
N TYR A 45 15.92 -16.93 -9.85
CA TYR A 45 17.06 -17.10 -10.76
C TYR A 45 17.81 -15.79 -11.02
N GLY A 46 18.07 -15.04 -9.95
CA GLY A 46 18.79 -13.76 -10.01
C GLY A 46 17.93 -12.55 -10.34
N SER A 47 16.64 -12.71 -10.59
CA SER A 47 15.72 -11.63 -10.89
C SER A 47 14.76 -11.37 -9.73
N PRO A 48 14.73 -10.14 -9.16
CA PRO A 48 13.77 -9.81 -8.12
C PRO A 48 12.35 -9.89 -8.67
N THR A 49 11.53 -10.77 -8.11
CA THR A 49 10.18 -11.05 -8.59
C THR A 49 9.20 -11.05 -7.43
N PRO A 50 8.05 -10.37 -7.54
CA PRO A 50 7.02 -10.45 -6.51
C PRO A 50 6.54 -11.88 -6.31
N VAL A 51 6.40 -12.29 -5.06
CA VAL A 51 6.03 -13.67 -4.71
C VAL A 51 4.69 -14.08 -5.35
N GLN A 52 3.78 -13.14 -5.51
CA GLN A 52 2.46 -13.41 -6.08
C GLN A 52 2.51 -13.81 -7.55
N GLN A 53 3.57 -13.47 -8.26
CA GLN A 53 3.78 -13.91 -9.64
C GLN A 53 4.34 -15.33 -9.72
N LEU A 54 4.84 -15.87 -8.62
CA LEU A 54 5.56 -17.14 -8.57
C LEU A 54 4.75 -18.29 -7.99
N ALA A 55 3.61 -17.99 -7.36
CA ALA A 55 2.83 -19.00 -6.64
C ALA A 55 1.36 -18.62 -6.54
N SER A 56 0.53 -19.64 -6.29
CA SER A 56 -0.85 -19.45 -5.90
C SER A 56 -0.96 -19.50 -4.37
N PHE A 57 -1.93 -18.76 -3.83
CA PHE A 57 -2.15 -18.64 -2.39
C PHE A 57 -3.53 -19.16 -2.03
N HIS A 58 -3.59 -19.95 -0.96
CA HIS A 58 -4.82 -20.52 -0.45
C HIS A 58 -4.90 -20.32 1.06
N VAL A 59 -6.06 -19.94 1.57
CA VAL A 59 -6.26 -19.70 3.00
C VAL A 59 -7.32 -20.66 3.52
N PRO A 60 -6.94 -21.91 3.93
CA PRO A 60 -7.90 -22.88 4.42
C PRO A 60 -8.44 -22.56 5.81
N GLU A 61 -7.68 -21.83 6.59
CA GLU A 61 -8.01 -21.44 7.96
C GLU A 61 -7.62 -19.99 8.22
N ALA A 62 -8.19 -19.39 9.26
CA ALA A 62 -7.98 -17.96 9.56
C ALA A 62 -6.52 -17.55 9.72
N ARG A 63 -5.64 -18.46 10.17
CA ARG A 63 -4.23 -18.18 10.44
C ARG A 63 -3.26 -19.05 9.65
N MET A 64 -3.73 -19.71 8.61
CA MET A 64 -2.90 -20.58 7.77
C MET A 64 -2.98 -20.18 6.31
N VAL A 65 -1.84 -20.08 5.66
CA VAL A 65 -1.73 -19.86 4.22
C VAL A 65 -0.97 -21.01 3.60
N ILE A 66 -1.51 -21.58 2.52
CA ILE A 66 -0.83 -22.57 1.71
C ILE A 66 -0.39 -21.89 0.42
N ILE A 67 0.90 -21.96 0.15
CA ILE A 67 1.52 -21.33 -1.02
C ILE A 67 2.01 -22.44 -1.94
N GLN A 68 1.48 -22.48 -3.14
CA GLN A 68 1.88 -23.47 -4.15
C GLN A 68 2.70 -22.79 -5.24
N PRO A 69 4.01 -23.03 -5.28
CA PRO A 69 4.85 -22.49 -6.34
C PRO A 69 4.43 -23.04 -7.71
N TYR A 70 4.43 -22.21 -8.73
CA TYR A 70 4.22 -22.65 -10.11
C TYR A 70 5.43 -23.43 -10.62
N ASP A 71 6.61 -23.05 -10.16
CA ASP A 71 7.88 -23.71 -10.45
C ASP A 71 8.44 -24.28 -9.15
N LYS A 72 8.54 -25.60 -9.06
CA LYS A 72 9.10 -26.27 -7.86
C LYS A 72 10.53 -25.86 -7.58
N GLY A 73 11.28 -25.46 -8.61
CA GLY A 73 12.64 -24.97 -8.44
C GLY A 73 12.72 -23.65 -7.68
N ALA A 74 11.62 -22.90 -7.60
CA ALA A 74 11.55 -21.65 -6.86
C ALA A 74 11.17 -21.84 -5.39
N MET A 75 10.78 -23.03 -4.96
CA MET A 75 10.27 -23.27 -3.61
C MET A 75 11.21 -22.79 -2.50
N SER A 76 12.48 -23.12 -2.59
CA SER A 76 13.47 -22.73 -1.57
C SER A 76 13.64 -21.19 -1.51
N ALA A 77 13.65 -20.53 -2.66
CA ALA A 77 13.78 -19.09 -2.73
C ALA A 77 12.53 -18.38 -2.16
N ILE A 78 11.34 -18.90 -2.45
CA ILE A 78 10.09 -18.39 -1.91
C ILE A 78 10.05 -18.56 -0.39
N GLU A 79 10.38 -19.74 0.09
CA GLU A 79 10.43 -20.05 1.53
C GLU A 79 11.39 -19.12 2.27
N LYS A 80 12.58 -18.91 1.71
CA LYS A 80 13.58 -18.00 2.29
C LYS A 80 13.05 -16.56 2.34
N ALA A 81 12.46 -16.07 1.26
CA ALA A 81 11.92 -14.71 1.20
C ALA A 81 10.83 -14.49 2.25
N ILE A 82 9.98 -15.48 2.48
CA ILE A 82 8.93 -15.42 3.50
C ILE A 82 9.54 -15.43 4.90
N ARG A 83 10.52 -16.27 5.14
CA ARG A 83 11.21 -16.36 6.43
C ARG A 83 11.90 -15.06 6.80
N ASP A 84 12.54 -14.41 5.82
CA ASP A 84 13.28 -13.17 6.01
C ASP A 84 12.39 -11.93 5.99
N SER A 85 11.09 -12.10 5.74
CA SER A 85 10.13 -10.98 5.69
C SER A 85 9.75 -10.48 7.09
N ASP A 86 9.10 -9.33 7.12
CA ASP A 86 8.61 -8.70 8.35
C ASP A 86 7.39 -9.40 8.97
N LEU A 87 6.89 -10.46 8.33
CA LEU A 87 5.70 -11.16 8.81
C LEU A 87 5.94 -11.94 10.12
N GLY A 88 7.20 -12.25 10.43
CA GLY A 88 7.54 -12.95 11.66
C GLY A 88 7.03 -14.38 11.70
N VAL A 89 7.08 -15.09 10.57
CA VAL A 89 6.56 -16.44 10.43
C VAL A 89 7.67 -17.40 10.00
N ASN A 90 7.51 -18.68 10.33
CA ASN A 90 8.39 -19.74 9.91
C ASN A 90 7.67 -20.62 8.88
N PRO A 91 7.94 -20.45 7.59
CA PRO A 91 7.35 -21.33 6.58
C PRO A 91 7.94 -22.72 6.63
N GLY A 92 7.11 -23.72 6.36
CA GLY A 92 7.55 -25.09 6.20
C GLY A 92 7.05 -25.65 4.88
N ASN A 93 7.81 -26.53 4.23
CA ASN A 93 7.36 -27.16 2.99
C ASN A 93 7.30 -28.67 3.12
N ASP A 94 6.43 -29.29 2.35
CA ASP A 94 6.29 -30.74 2.25
C ASP A 94 6.79 -31.30 0.90
N GLY A 95 7.53 -30.49 0.15
CA GLY A 95 8.03 -30.82 -1.19
C GLY A 95 7.08 -30.39 -2.32
N ALA A 96 5.82 -30.11 -2.02
CA ALA A 96 4.82 -29.71 -3.00
C ALA A 96 4.28 -28.29 -2.74
N VAL A 97 4.02 -27.97 -1.48
CA VAL A 97 3.50 -26.65 -1.08
C VAL A 97 4.25 -26.12 0.13
N ILE A 98 4.18 -24.82 0.32
CA ILE A 98 4.70 -24.13 1.50
C ILE A 98 3.52 -23.84 2.42
N ARG A 99 3.62 -24.20 3.68
CA ARG A 99 2.62 -23.92 4.71
C ARG A 99 3.15 -22.83 5.62
N VAL A 100 2.36 -21.80 5.81
CA VAL A 100 2.66 -20.70 6.71
C VAL A 100 1.57 -20.60 7.74
N VAL A 101 1.92 -20.85 9.01
CA VAL A 101 1.00 -20.71 10.13
C VAL A 101 1.36 -19.41 10.85
N PHE A 102 0.39 -18.51 10.95
CA PHE A 102 0.56 -17.25 11.63
C PHE A 102 0.20 -17.41 13.10
N PRO A 103 1.10 -17.04 14.02
CA PRO A 103 0.73 -17.05 15.44
C PRO A 103 -0.35 -16.01 15.73
N GLU A 104 -1.11 -16.23 16.79
CA GLU A 104 -2.12 -15.27 17.23
C GLU A 104 -1.45 -13.92 17.57
N LEU A 105 -2.10 -12.82 17.19
CA LEU A 105 -1.59 -11.49 17.52
C LEU A 105 -1.74 -11.20 19.00
N SER A 106 -0.61 -10.89 19.66
CA SER A 106 -0.62 -10.36 21.01
C SER A 106 -1.16 -8.92 21.00
N GLU A 107 -1.64 -8.45 22.15
CA GLU A 107 -2.08 -7.07 22.29
C GLU A 107 -0.95 -6.08 22.01
N GLU A 108 0.25 -6.39 22.44
CA GLU A 108 1.45 -5.58 22.17
C GLU A 108 1.72 -5.45 20.68
N ARG A 109 1.66 -6.56 19.94
CA ARG A 109 1.86 -6.57 18.49
C ARG A 109 0.76 -5.79 17.77
N ARG A 110 -0.48 -5.89 18.21
CA ARG A 110 -1.59 -5.10 17.65
C ARG A 110 -1.32 -3.62 17.77
N ARG A 111 -0.86 -3.17 18.91
CA ARG A 111 -0.52 -1.76 19.16
C ARG A 111 0.63 -1.29 18.25
N GLU A 112 1.64 -2.12 18.06
CA GLU A 112 2.74 -1.83 17.14
C GLU A 112 2.24 -1.67 15.69
N TYR A 113 1.39 -2.57 15.24
CA TYR A 113 0.84 -2.49 13.89
C TYR A 113 -0.09 -1.30 13.69
N ILE A 114 -0.83 -0.91 14.71
CA ILE A 114 -1.65 0.32 14.67
C ILE A 114 -0.74 1.54 14.49
N LYS A 115 0.37 1.61 15.19
CA LYS A 115 1.35 2.69 15.02
C LYS A 115 1.93 2.71 13.61
N VAL A 116 2.26 1.55 13.07
CA VAL A 116 2.75 1.43 11.68
C VAL A 116 1.69 1.93 10.70
N ALA A 117 0.44 1.54 10.88
CA ALA A 117 -0.67 1.98 10.02
C ALA A 117 -0.83 3.50 10.07
N ARG A 118 -0.82 4.10 11.26
CA ARG A 118 -0.92 5.54 11.43
C ARG A 118 0.24 6.30 10.79
N SER A 119 1.44 5.78 10.93
CA SER A 119 2.63 6.35 10.30
C SER A 119 2.53 6.33 8.78
N LYS A 120 2.07 5.22 8.22
CA LYS A 120 1.85 5.10 6.76
C LYS A 120 0.78 6.06 6.27
N ALA A 121 -0.30 6.22 7.02
CA ALA A 121 -1.36 7.17 6.68
C ALA A 121 -0.81 8.59 6.64
N GLU A 122 -0.02 9.00 7.61
CA GLU A 122 0.58 10.33 7.64
C GLU A 122 1.54 10.54 6.45
N SER A 123 2.41 9.58 6.15
CA SER A 123 3.30 9.65 4.99
C SER A 123 2.53 9.80 3.69
N SER A 124 1.44 9.06 3.54
CA SER A 124 0.60 9.11 2.34
C SER A 124 -0.11 10.46 2.20
N LYS A 125 -0.61 11.00 3.32
CA LYS A 125 -1.23 12.33 3.31
C LYS A 125 -0.22 13.43 2.99
N VAL A 126 1.00 13.32 3.49
CA VAL A 126 2.09 14.24 3.13
C VAL A 126 2.36 14.19 1.63
N SER A 127 2.39 13.00 1.04
CA SER A 127 2.56 12.85 -0.41
C SER A 127 1.45 13.56 -1.19
N VAL A 128 0.20 13.40 -0.78
CA VAL A 128 -0.94 14.09 -1.40
C VAL A 128 -0.80 15.61 -1.29
N ARG A 129 -0.43 16.11 -0.12
CA ARG A 129 -0.21 17.55 0.10
C ARG A 129 0.96 18.10 -0.72
N ASN A 130 2.01 17.33 -0.91
CA ASN A 130 3.13 17.72 -1.77
C ASN A 130 2.71 17.82 -3.24
N ILE A 131 1.89 16.88 -3.70
CA ILE A 131 1.32 16.94 -5.06
C ILE A 131 0.50 18.22 -5.23
N ARG A 132 -0.34 18.55 -4.24
CA ARG A 132 -1.10 19.79 -4.22
C ARG A 132 -0.19 21.01 -4.31
N ARG A 133 0.86 21.05 -3.50
CA ARG A 133 1.80 22.18 -3.48
C ARG A 133 2.46 22.39 -4.83
N HIS A 134 2.94 21.33 -5.47
CA HIS A 134 3.55 21.43 -6.79
C HIS A 134 2.55 21.88 -7.86
N ALA A 135 1.33 21.39 -7.81
CA ALA A 135 0.28 21.84 -8.73
C ALA A 135 -0.04 23.32 -8.54
N LYS A 136 -0.10 23.78 -7.28
CA LYS A 136 -0.32 25.20 -6.97
C LYS A 136 0.81 26.06 -7.50
N GLU A 137 2.04 25.65 -7.34
CA GLU A 137 3.22 26.36 -7.87
C GLU A 137 3.12 26.49 -9.40
N THR A 138 2.70 25.44 -10.09
CA THR A 138 2.47 25.47 -11.55
C THR A 138 1.37 26.46 -11.93
N LEU A 139 0.27 26.48 -11.19
CA LEU A 139 -0.83 27.42 -11.43
C LEU A 139 -0.41 28.87 -11.20
N ASP A 140 0.33 29.13 -10.13
CA ASP A 140 0.84 30.47 -9.82
C ASP A 140 1.81 30.96 -10.91
N LYS A 141 2.61 30.06 -11.47
CA LYS A 141 3.50 30.36 -12.57
C LYS A 141 2.75 30.76 -13.85
N LEU A 142 1.63 30.11 -14.13
CA LEU A 142 0.78 30.46 -15.27
C LEU A 142 0.29 31.91 -15.20
N VAL A 143 -0.07 32.40 -14.03
CA VAL A 143 -0.46 33.79 -13.81
C VAL A 143 0.73 34.72 -14.01
N LYS A 144 1.87 34.38 -13.42
CA LYS A 144 3.09 35.18 -13.52
C LYS A 144 3.57 35.35 -14.96
N ASP A 145 3.47 34.28 -15.75
CA ASP A 145 3.88 34.29 -17.16
C ASP A 145 2.81 34.86 -18.09
N GLY A 146 1.67 35.29 -17.55
CA GLY A 146 0.57 35.87 -18.33
C GLY A 146 -0.21 34.86 -19.17
N GLU A 147 -0.04 33.57 -18.91
CA GLU A 147 -0.72 32.50 -19.66
C GLU A 147 -2.11 32.18 -19.15
N ALA A 148 -2.45 32.62 -17.94
CA ALA A 148 -3.76 32.42 -17.34
C ALA A 148 -4.14 33.63 -16.48
N GLY A 149 -5.46 33.86 -16.32
CA GLY A 149 -5.98 34.92 -15.47
C GLY A 149 -6.02 34.51 -14.00
N GLU A 150 -5.90 35.49 -13.11
CA GLU A 150 -5.95 35.27 -11.66
C GLU A 150 -7.25 34.59 -11.21
N ASP A 151 -8.38 34.98 -11.80
CA ASP A 151 -9.67 34.40 -11.43
C ASP A 151 -9.80 32.94 -11.85
N GLU A 152 -9.26 32.60 -13.02
CA GLU A 152 -9.24 31.23 -13.51
C GLU A 152 -8.40 30.33 -12.60
N VAL A 153 -7.22 30.81 -12.20
CA VAL A 153 -6.32 30.08 -11.30
C VAL A 153 -6.92 29.96 -9.90
N ARG A 154 -7.61 30.99 -9.43
CA ARG A 154 -8.29 30.93 -8.13
C ARG A 154 -9.35 29.84 -8.08
N ARG A 155 -10.13 29.68 -9.16
CA ARG A 155 -11.11 28.59 -9.29
C ARG A 155 -10.42 27.23 -9.33
N ALA A 156 -9.31 27.13 -10.07
CA ALA A 156 -8.52 25.92 -10.16
C ALA A 156 -7.91 25.53 -8.81
N GLU A 157 -7.44 26.49 -8.04
CA GLU A 157 -6.93 26.25 -6.68
C GLU A 157 -8.02 25.69 -5.75
N LYS A 158 -9.25 26.15 -5.90
CA LYS A 158 -10.37 25.62 -5.13
C LYS A 158 -10.65 24.16 -5.50
N GLU A 159 -10.66 23.84 -6.80
CA GLU A 159 -10.80 22.47 -7.26
C GLU A 159 -9.65 21.59 -6.75
N LEU A 160 -8.43 22.11 -6.76
CA LEU A 160 -7.26 21.42 -6.25
C LEU A 160 -7.38 21.14 -4.74
N ASP A 161 -7.92 22.08 -3.97
CA ASP A 161 -8.16 21.87 -2.54
C ASP A 161 -9.22 20.79 -2.31
N ASP A 162 -10.28 20.77 -3.11
CA ASP A 162 -11.33 19.77 -3.04
C ASP A 162 -10.77 18.38 -3.37
N LEU A 163 -9.94 18.28 -4.42
CA LEU A 163 -9.24 17.02 -4.77
C LEU A 163 -8.35 16.56 -3.63
N THR A 164 -7.60 17.47 -3.02
CA THR A 164 -6.72 17.16 -1.91
C THR A 164 -7.49 16.59 -0.73
N GLN A 165 -8.57 17.25 -0.32
CA GLN A 165 -9.40 16.80 0.79
C GLN A 165 -10.04 15.44 0.52
N LYS A 166 -10.51 15.23 -0.72
CA LYS A 166 -11.09 13.95 -1.12
C LYS A 166 -10.09 12.80 -0.99
N HIS A 167 -8.85 13.01 -1.43
CA HIS A 167 -7.82 11.98 -1.36
C HIS A 167 -7.29 11.75 0.06
N VAL A 168 -7.15 12.82 0.85
CA VAL A 168 -6.82 12.71 2.28
C VAL A 168 -7.90 11.93 3.03
N ALA A 169 -9.17 12.20 2.73
CA ALA A 169 -10.29 11.48 3.35
C ALA A 169 -10.28 9.98 3.01
N LYS A 170 -9.91 9.62 1.77
CA LYS A 170 -9.76 8.22 1.37
C LYS A 170 -8.67 7.50 2.17
N ILE A 171 -7.54 8.18 2.40
CA ILE A 171 -6.46 7.62 3.21
C ILE A 171 -6.92 7.43 4.66
N ASP A 172 -7.61 8.40 5.23
CA ASP A 172 -8.15 8.30 6.59
C ASP A 172 -9.17 7.17 6.72
N GLU A 173 -9.99 6.94 5.70
CA GLU A 173 -10.94 5.83 5.66
C GLU A 173 -10.22 4.48 5.61
N LEU A 174 -9.17 4.35 4.79
CA LEU A 174 -8.34 3.16 4.74
C LEU A 174 -7.69 2.87 6.09
N LEU A 175 -7.18 3.91 6.75
CA LEU A 175 -6.59 3.78 8.08
C LEU A 175 -7.62 3.28 9.10
N LYS A 176 -8.79 3.89 9.13
CA LYS A 176 -9.87 3.52 10.05
C LYS A 176 -10.27 2.07 9.87
N HIS A 177 -10.40 1.63 8.62
CA HIS A 177 -10.73 0.24 8.29
C HIS A 177 -9.64 -0.72 8.79
N LYS A 178 -8.37 -0.37 8.57
CA LYS A 178 -7.23 -1.21 9.01
C LYS A 178 -7.14 -1.26 10.53
N GLU A 179 -7.36 -0.16 11.22
CA GLU A 179 -7.40 -0.14 12.68
C GLU A 179 -8.51 -1.05 13.23
N ALA A 180 -9.68 -1.02 12.61
CA ALA A 180 -10.78 -1.90 12.99
C ALA A 180 -10.41 -3.38 12.82
N GLU A 181 -9.77 -3.74 11.69
CA GLU A 181 -9.31 -5.10 11.45
C GLU A 181 -8.27 -5.55 12.49
N LEU A 182 -7.36 -4.65 12.87
CA LEU A 182 -6.33 -4.94 13.86
C LEU A 182 -6.90 -5.12 15.27
N LEU A 183 -8.05 -4.53 15.56
CA LEU A 183 -8.73 -4.65 16.85
C LEU A 183 -9.65 -5.87 16.93
N GLU A 184 -9.94 -6.53 15.81
CA GLU A 184 -10.72 -7.77 15.81
C GLU A 184 -9.98 -8.87 16.56
N VAL A 185 -10.69 -9.57 17.41
CA VAL A 185 -10.16 -10.71 18.19
C VAL A 185 -10.46 -12.03 17.51
#